data_6a64e5fb3bc0be6faafb865caef6e48e
#
_entry.id   6a64e5fb3bc0be6faafb865caef6e48e
#
_cell.length_a   1.000
_cell.length_b   1.000
_cell.length_c   1.000
_cell.angle_alpha   90.00
_cell.angle_beta   90.00
_cell.angle_gamma   90.00
#
_symmetry.space_group_name_H-M   'P 1'
#
loop_
_entity.id
_entity.type
_entity.pdbx_description
1 polymer ?
#
loop_
_entity_poly.entity_id
_entity_poly.type
_entity_poly.pdbx_seq_one_letter_code
_entity_poly.pdbx_strand_id
1 'polypeptide(L)'
;MLKTSARLLRLLSVLQSRRHWSGSELSERVGVDARTIRRDIGRLRELGYAVEASPGLGGGYQLKPVSSLPPVLLDDDEAVAVAVAVRAAAGSVGKMEETAVGLLAKLDQLLPARLRKRASALHSVTVSLASSQAVPSIEVLTRIATACRDHLKLRLNYRDRAGNATARTVEPLRLAHTGHLWYLVAWDAQRADWRTFRMDRIQRLVSTGPHFAPREFPGDVAQFVARSMTQVPYRYRMRLRLEGSAGELVKRIPSWCGVLEALDDASCTLSTGADSIEVLAAQVVLIGAEFEILDSRELVPDLRKIADRLYRATR
;
A
#
# COMPACT_ATOMS: atom_id res chain seq x y z
N MET A 1 13.67 -41.74 -6.86
CA MET A 1 14.71 -40.72 -6.58
C MET A 1 14.48 -39.49 -7.45
N LEU A 2 14.33 -38.30 -6.89
CA LEU A 2 14.29 -37.06 -7.67
C LEU A 2 15.58 -36.88 -8.45
N LYS A 3 15.50 -36.51 -9.74
CA LYS A 3 16.68 -36.12 -10.54
C LYS A 3 17.39 -34.96 -9.80
N THR A 4 18.72 -34.92 -9.85
CA THR A 4 19.55 -33.97 -9.11
C THR A 4 19.08 -32.51 -9.27
N SER A 5 18.70 -32.09 -10.47
CA SER A 5 18.18 -30.75 -10.74
C SER A 5 16.87 -30.47 -10.00
N ALA A 6 15.91 -31.38 -10.03
CA ALA A 6 14.64 -31.22 -9.33
C ALA A 6 14.83 -31.14 -7.80
N ARG A 7 15.81 -31.89 -7.27
CA ARG A 7 16.16 -31.84 -5.85
C ARG A 7 16.83 -30.50 -5.46
N LEU A 8 17.71 -29.97 -6.30
CA LEU A 8 18.34 -28.65 -6.09
C LEU A 8 17.29 -27.54 -6.07
N LEU A 9 16.34 -27.55 -6.99
CA LEU A 9 15.23 -26.59 -7.01
C LEU A 9 14.35 -26.71 -5.75
N ARG A 10 14.04 -27.94 -5.31
CA ARG A 10 13.29 -28.16 -4.08
C ARG A 10 14.04 -27.67 -2.85
N LEU A 11 15.34 -27.94 -2.77
CA LEU A 11 16.20 -27.44 -1.68
C LEU A 11 16.22 -25.92 -1.67
N LEU A 12 16.34 -25.29 -2.82
CA LEU A 12 16.32 -23.84 -2.95
C LEU A 12 14.99 -23.23 -2.50
N SER A 13 13.86 -23.79 -2.93
CA SER A 13 12.52 -23.35 -2.48
C SER A 13 12.38 -23.46 -0.97
N VAL A 14 12.84 -24.55 -0.37
CA VAL A 14 12.83 -24.69 1.10
C VAL A 14 13.69 -23.63 1.76
N LEU A 15 14.91 -23.36 1.27
CA LEU A 15 15.80 -22.33 1.81
C LEU A 15 15.22 -20.92 1.69
N GLN A 16 14.41 -20.64 0.67
CA GLN A 16 13.75 -19.35 0.46
C GLN A 16 12.57 -19.13 1.40
N SER A 17 11.91 -20.20 1.87
CA SER A 17 10.68 -20.09 2.67
C SER A 17 10.91 -19.64 4.11
N ARG A 18 12.11 -19.77 4.66
CA ARG A 18 12.48 -19.39 6.03
C ARG A 18 13.94 -18.99 6.13
N ARG A 19 14.25 -18.05 7.01
CA ARG A 19 15.57 -17.44 7.14
C ARG A 19 16.68 -18.41 7.59
N HIS A 20 16.36 -19.40 8.41
CA HIS A 20 17.32 -20.36 8.95
C HIS A 20 16.73 -21.77 8.97
N TRP A 21 17.53 -22.76 8.60
CA TRP A 21 17.18 -24.16 8.56
C TRP A 21 18.28 -25.00 9.18
N SER A 22 17.95 -25.93 10.09
CA SER A 22 18.89 -26.93 10.53
C SER A 22 19.14 -27.97 9.42
N GLY A 23 20.28 -28.65 9.48
CA GLY A 23 20.60 -29.70 8.51
C GLY A 23 19.63 -30.89 8.57
N SER A 24 19.09 -31.21 9.75
CA SER A 24 18.09 -32.26 9.95
C SER A 24 16.74 -31.89 9.32
N GLU A 25 16.24 -30.68 9.54
CA GLU A 25 15.00 -30.19 8.93
C GLU A 25 15.08 -30.19 7.40
N LEU A 26 16.23 -29.76 6.84
CA LEU A 26 16.45 -29.82 5.39
C LEU A 26 16.44 -31.23 4.85
N SER A 27 17.09 -32.16 5.58
CA SER A 27 17.13 -33.58 5.21
C SER A 27 15.73 -34.19 5.17
N GLU A 28 14.92 -33.90 6.17
CA GLU A 28 13.53 -34.35 6.27
C GLU A 28 12.66 -33.75 5.15
N ARG A 29 12.71 -32.43 4.98
CA ARG A 29 11.88 -31.72 3.99
C ARG A 29 12.19 -32.08 2.54
N VAL A 30 13.49 -32.27 2.22
CA VAL A 30 13.94 -32.62 0.88
C VAL A 30 13.86 -34.12 0.65
N GLY A 31 13.87 -34.94 1.73
CA GLY A 31 13.82 -36.40 1.67
C GLY A 31 15.15 -37.03 1.32
N VAL A 32 16.27 -36.48 1.83
CA VAL A 32 17.64 -37.00 1.57
C VAL A 32 18.51 -36.90 2.82
N ASP A 33 19.62 -37.62 2.83
CA ASP A 33 20.59 -37.61 3.92
C ASP A 33 21.37 -36.30 4.00
N ALA A 34 21.96 -36.02 5.17
CA ALA A 34 22.73 -34.79 5.45
C ALA A 34 23.97 -34.64 4.55
N ARG A 35 24.59 -35.72 4.08
CA ARG A 35 25.72 -35.65 3.16
C ARG A 35 25.29 -35.14 1.80
N THR A 36 24.11 -35.60 1.34
CA THR A 36 23.50 -35.14 0.10
C THR A 36 23.11 -33.64 0.20
N ILE A 37 22.51 -33.20 1.34
CA ILE A 37 22.24 -31.77 1.58
C ILE A 37 23.53 -30.96 1.47
N ARG A 38 24.61 -31.35 2.13
CA ARG A 38 25.90 -30.61 2.07
C ARG A 38 26.44 -30.48 0.64
N ARG A 39 26.34 -31.56 -0.15
CA ARG A 39 26.79 -31.55 -1.55
C ARG A 39 25.88 -30.65 -2.41
N ASP A 40 24.59 -30.69 -2.20
CA ASP A 40 23.65 -29.87 -2.95
C ASP A 40 23.74 -28.37 -2.55
N ILE A 41 24.03 -28.04 -1.31
CA ILE A 41 24.40 -26.69 -0.86
C ILE A 41 25.67 -26.20 -1.59
N GLY A 42 26.68 -27.06 -1.73
CA GLY A 42 27.89 -26.73 -2.52
C GLY A 42 27.55 -26.35 -3.96
N ARG A 43 26.68 -27.13 -4.61
CA ARG A 43 26.23 -26.84 -5.97
C ARG A 43 25.40 -25.56 -6.07
N LEU A 44 24.55 -25.26 -5.08
CA LEU A 44 23.83 -23.98 -5.05
C LEU A 44 24.80 -22.80 -4.94
N ARG A 45 25.89 -22.94 -4.18
CA ARG A 45 26.95 -21.92 -4.11
C ARG A 45 27.67 -21.73 -5.45
N GLU A 46 27.97 -22.83 -6.16
CA GLU A 46 28.55 -22.78 -7.51
C GLU A 46 27.58 -22.08 -8.51
N LEU A 47 26.27 -22.19 -8.30
CA LEU A 47 25.25 -21.50 -9.08
C LEU A 47 25.03 -20.02 -8.65
N GLY A 48 25.82 -19.49 -7.69
CA GLY A 48 25.78 -18.10 -7.27
C GLY A 48 24.85 -17.80 -6.08
N TYR A 49 24.25 -18.82 -5.46
CA TYR A 49 23.43 -18.62 -4.26
C TYR A 49 24.31 -18.51 -3.02
N ALA A 50 24.20 -17.40 -2.27
CA ALA A 50 24.97 -17.19 -1.05
C ALA A 50 24.35 -17.97 0.13
N VAL A 51 24.60 -19.28 0.18
CA VAL A 51 24.16 -20.14 1.30
C VAL A 51 25.26 -20.20 2.35
N GLU A 52 25.02 -19.61 3.52
CA GLU A 52 25.91 -19.73 4.68
C GLU A 52 25.57 -20.97 5.51
N ALA A 53 26.59 -21.51 6.15
CA ALA A 53 26.48 -22.62 7.09
C ALA A 53 27.02 -22.15 8.44
N SER A 54 26.24 -22.35 9.50
CA SER A 54 26.66 -22.13 10.90
C SER A 54 26.93 -23.45 11.55
N PRO A 55 28.13 -23.70 12.11
CA PRO A 55 28.45 -24.95 12.82
C PRO A 55 27.88 -24.96 14.25
N GLY A 56 27.79 -26.15 14.85
CA GLY A 56 27.46 -26.36 16.26
C GLY A 56 26.02 -26.76 16.56
N LEU A 57 25.73 -26.90 17.86
CA LEU A 57 24.37 -27.16 18.37
C LEU A 57 23.48 -25.96 18.05
N GLY A 58 22.47 -26.14 17.21
CA GLY A 58 21.64 -25.06 16.65
C GLY A 58 22.18 -24.47 15.36
N GLY A 59 23.28 -24.99 14.81
CA GLY A 59 23.80 -24.63 13.50
C GLY A 59 22.88 -25.07 12.35
N GLY A 60 23.13 -24.52 11.18
CA GLY A 60 22.30 -24.82 10.02
C GLY A 60 22.71 -24.05 8.79
N TYR A 61 21.74 -23.81 7.93
CA TYR A 61 21.92 -23.13 6.65
C TYR A 61 20.99 -21.93 6.53
N GLN A 62 21.51 -20.87 5.95
CA GLN A 62 20.80 -19.63 5.70
C GLN A 62 21.14 -19.11 4.31
N LEU A 63 20.11 -18.71 3.55
CA LEU A 63 20.31 -17.98 2.31
C LEU A 63 20.51 -16.50 2.63
N LYS A 64 21.62 -15.93 2.19
CA LYS A 64 21.93 -14.50 2.38
C LYS A 64 21.54 -13.66 1.16
N PRO A 65 21.23 -12.37 1.37
CA PRO A 65 21.09 -11.44 0.27
C PRO A 65 22.37 -11.34 -0.55
N VAL A 66 22.23 -11.31 -1.86
CA VAL A 66 23.31 -11.06 -2.83
C VAL A 66 23.06 -9.73 -3.54
N SER A 67 24.06 -9.21 -4.23
CA SER A 67 23.97 -7.92 -4.95
C SER A 67 22.92 -7.88 -6.06
N SER A 68 22.56 -9.04 -6.61
CA SER A 68 21.45 -9.20 -7.56
C SER A 68 20.44 -10.20 -7.00
N LEU A 69 19.15 -9.99 -7.27
CA LEU A 69 18.13 -10.93 -6.87
C LEU A 69 18.33 -12.28 -7.59
N PRO A 70 18.60 -13.39 -6.88
CA PRO A 70 18.71 -14.69 -7.51
C PRO A 70 17.34 -15.13 -8.04
N PRO A 71 17.27 -16.12 -8.96
CA PRO A 71 16.01 -16.66 -9.43
C PRO A 71 15.11 -17.06 -8.26
N VAL A 72 13.90 -16.50 -8.23
CA VAL A 72 12.88 -16.83 -7.23
C VAL A 72 11.98 -17.90 -7.84
N LEU A 73 11.81 -19.00 -7.12
CA LEU A 73 10.86 -20.05 -7.52
C LEU A 73 9.51 -19.69 -6.93
N LEU A 74 8.54 -19.50 -7.80
CA LEU A 74 7.16 -19.23 -7.42
C LEU A 74 6.32 -20.49 -7.74
N ASP A 75 5.42 -20.84 -6.85
CA ASP A 75 4.37 -21.80 -7.16
C ASP A 75 3.28 -21.14 -8.02
N ASP A 76 2.28 -21.93 -8.42
CA ASP A 76 1.22 -21.50 -9.33
C ASP A 76 0.40 -20.32 -8.76
N ASP A 77 0.06 -20.38 -7.48
CA ASP A 77 -0.78 -19.36 -6.84
C ASP A 77 0.05 -18.10 -6.49
N GLU A 78 1.31 -18.27 -6.09
CA GLU A 78 2.27 -17.17 -5.89
C GLU A 78 2.51 -16.40 -7.20
N ALA A 79 2.71 -17.12 -8.31
CA ALA A 79 2.95 -16.48 -9.61
C ALA A 79 1.72 -15.68 -10.09
N VAL A 80 0.51 -16.18 -9.89
CA VAL A 80 -0.74 -15.46 -10.20
C VAL A 80 -0.89 -14.26 -9.26
N ALA A 81 -0.65 -14.43 -7.95
CA ALA A 81 -0.74 -13.36 -6.97
C ALA A 81 0.23 -12.21 -7.28
N VAL A 82 1.48 -12.52 -7.64
CA VAL A 82 2.48 -11.51 -8.04
C VAL A 82 2.01 -10.76 -9.30
N ALA A 83 1.51 -11.46 -10.32
CA ALA A 83 1.02 -10.83 -11.54
C ALA A 83 -0.16 -9.87 -11.26
N VAL A 84 -1.11 -10.28 -10.41
CA VAL A 84 -2.26 -9.44 -10.01
C VAL A 84 -1.79 -8.24 -9.17
N ALA A 85 -0.91 -8.45 -8.19
CA ALA A 85 -0.40 -7.39 -7.31
C ALA A 85 0.40 -6.33 -8.09
N VAL A 86 1.29 -6.75 -8.99
CA VAL A 86 2.08 -5.84 -9.85
C VAL A 86 1.15 -4.97 -10.70
N ARG A 87 0.11 -5.57 -11.27
CA ARG A 87 -0.87 -4.85 -12.08
C ARG A 87 -1.69 -3.86 -11.26
N ALA A 88 -2.17 -4.26 -10.09
CA ALA A 88 -2.91 -3.38 -9.19
C ALA A 88 -2.05 -2.20 -8.70
N ALA A 89 -0.76 -2.42 -8.48
CA ALA A 89 0.18 -1.39 -8.03
C ALA A 89 0.64 -0.44 -9.14
N ALA A 90 0.56 -0.82 -10.41
CA ALA A 90 1.09 -0.06 -11.54
C ALA A 90 0.53 1.38 -11.61
N GLY A 91 -0.76 1.56 -11.28
CA GLY A 91 -1.41 2.88 -11.27
C GLY A 91 -1.25 3.69 -9.99
N SER A 92 -0.66 3.14 -8.91
CA SER A 92 -0.55 3.79 -7.60
C SER A 92 0.84 4.35 -7.29
N VAL A 93 1.83 4.10 -8.15
CA VAL A 93 3.20 4.62 -8.01
C VAL A 93 3.71 5.12 -9.35
N GLY A 94 4.05 6.39 -9.42
CA GLY A 94 4.52 7.03 -10.66
C GLY A 94 5.84 6.43 -11.17
N LYS A 95 5.98 6.35 -12.48
CA LYS A 95 7.10 5.73 -13.20
C LYS A 95 7.26 4.21 -12.98
N MET A 96 6.33 3.54 -12.29
CA MET A 96 6.33 2.08 -12.21
C MET A 96 5.58 1.41 -13.36
N GLU A 97 4.80 2.14 -14.13
CA GLU A 97 3.96 1.57 -15.18
C GLU A 97 4.77 0.82 -16.23
N GLU A 98 5.84 1.43 -16.76
CA GLU A 98 6.74 0.77 -17.72
C GLU A 98 7.45 -0.45 -17.10
N THR A 99 7.92 -0.32 -15.86
CA THR A 99 8.55 -1.43 -15.14
C THR A 99 7.58 -2.57 -14.89
N ALA A 100 6.34 -2.24 -14.49
CA ALA A 100 5.28 -3.21 -14.27
C ALA A 100 4.88 -3.93 -15.57
N VAL A 101 4.73 -3.22 -16.68
CA VAL A 101 4.47 -3.79 -18.00
C VAL A 101 5.60 -4.74 -18.41
N GLY A 102 6.86 -4.32 -18.27
CA GLY A 102 8.01 -5.16 -18.57
C GLY A 102 8.09 -6.43 -17.69
N LEU A 103 7.76 -6.31 -16.39
CA LEU A 103 7.72 -7.46 -15.48
C LEU A 103 6.55 -8.40 -15.81
N LEU A 104 5.37 -7.86 -16.09
CA LEU A 104 4.21 -8.67 -16.50
C LEU A 104 4.47 -9.41 -17.79
N ALA A 105 5.12 -8.78 -18.79
CA ALA A 105 5.50 -9.46 -20.02
C ALA A 105 6.46 -10.62 -19.79
N LYS A 106 7.42 -10.48 -18.87
CA LYS A 106 8.32 -11.57 -18.47
C LYS A 106 7.56 -12.71 -17.77
N LEU A 107 6.65 -12.36 -16.85
CA LEU A 107 5.80 -13.36 -16.18
C LEU A 107 4.92 -14.10 -17.18
N ASP A 108 4.28 -13.40 -18.13
CA ASP A 108 3.44 -14.01 -19.15
C ASP A 108 4.19 -15.00 -20.05
N GLN A 109 5.47 -14.76 -20.31
CA GLN A 109 6.32 -15.70 -21.07
C GLN A 109 6.65 -16.97 -20.28
N LEU A 110 6.79 -16.86 -18.95
CA LEU A 110 7.17 -17.96 -18.07
C LEU A 110 5.98 -18.76 -17.57
N LEU A 111 4.79 -18.16 -17.51
CA LEU A 111 3.58 -18.81 -17.00
C LEU A 111 3.06 -19.89 -17.94
N PRO A 112 2.73 -21.10 -17.43
CA PRO A 112 1.96 -22.09 -18.18
C PRO A 112 0.65 -21.53 -18.72
N ALA A 113 0.19 -22.03 -19.87
CA ALA A 113 -1.00 -21.50 -20.55
C ALA A 113 -2.25 -21.40 -19.65
N ARG A 114 -2.44 -22.35 -18.71
CA ARG A 114 -3.56 -22.35 -17.76
C ARG A 114 -3.50 -21.18 -16.77
N LEU A 115 -2.30 -20.85 -16.28
CA LEU A 115 -2.10 -19.76 -15.32
C LEU A 115 -2.16 -18.41 -16.03
N ARG A 116 -1.61 -18.32 -17.23
CA ARG A 116 -1.73 -17.16 -18.10
C ARG A 116 -3.21 -16.81 -18.35
N LYS A 117 -4.06 -17.82 -18.63
CA LYS A 117 -5.50 -17.60 -18.76
C LYS A 117 -6.14 -17.08 -17.46
N ARG A 118 -5.75 -17.59 -16.29
CA ARG A 118 -6.25 -17.09 -14.99
C ARG A 118 -5.85 -15.63 -14.75
N ALA A 119 -4.58 -15.28 -14.96
CA ALA A 119 -4.10 -13.90 -14.82
C ALA A 119 -4.73 -12.97 -15.87
N SER A 120 -4.87 -13.41 -17.11
CA SER A 120 -5.48 -12.67 -18.21
C SER A 120 -7.00 -12.49 -18.05
N ALA A 121 -7.72 -13.48 -17.52
CA ALA A 121 -9.17 -13.35 -17.25
C ALA A 121 -9.47 -12.22 -16.28
N LEU A 122 -8.66 -12.07 -15.22
CA LEU A 122 -8.77 -10.93 -14.30
C LEU A 122 -8.45 -9.60 -15.01
N HIS A 123 -7.53 -9.61 -15.97
CA HIS A 123 -7.18 -8.42 -16.74
C HIS A 123 -8.29 -7.95 -17.68
N SER A 124 -8.92 -8.87 -18.39
CA SER A 124 -9.92 -8.54 -19.41
C SER A 124 -11.20 -7.93 -18.83
N VAL A 125 -11.48 -8.18 -17.54
CA VAL A 125 -12.65 -7.65 -16.84
C VAL A 125 -12.32 -6.53 -15.84
N THR A 126 -11.02 -6.21 -15.67
CA THR A 126 -10.58 -5.14 -14.74
C THR A 126 -10.15 -3.92 -15.55
N VAL A 127 -10.91 -2.85 -15.46
CA VAL A 127 -10.52 -1.56 -16.01
C VAL A 127 -9.85 -0.76 -14.89
N SER A 128 -8.57 -0.41 -15.06
CA SER A 128 -7.91 0.52 -14.16
C SER A 128 -8.42 1.93 -14.48
N LEU A 129 -9.17 2.51 -13.56
CA LEU A 129 -9.55 3.92 -13.65
C LEU A 129 -8.31 4.74 -13.31
N ALA A 130 -7.65 5.28 -14.33
CA ALA A 130 -6.50 6.15 -14.15
C ALA A 130 -6.91 7.35 -13.29
N SER A 131 -6.24 7.53 -12.15
CA SER A 131 -6.36 8.75 -11.38
C SER A 131 -5.70 9.89 -12.16
N SER A 132 -6.41 10.99 -12.38
CA SER A 132 -5.85 12.21 -12.98
C SER A 132 -4.87 12.94 -12.04
N GLN A 133 -4.62 12.41 -10.87
CA GLN A 133 -3.77 13.02 -9.86
C GLN A 133 -2.32 12.54 -10.00
N ALA A 134 -1.39 13.46 -9.73
CA ALA A 134 0.04 13.16 -9.77
C ALA A 134 0.39 12.09 -8.72
N VAL A 135 0.95 10.98 -9.17
CA VAL A 135 1.35 9.86 -8.30
C VAL A 135 2.83 10.01 -7.97
N PRO A 136 3.24 9.89 -6.70
CA PRO A 136 4.64 10.01 -6.32
C PRO A 136 5.49 8.89 -6.95
N SER A 137 6.70 9.22 -7.42
CA SER A 137 7.62 8.22 -7.95
C SER A 137 8.17 7.32 -6.85
N ILE A 138 8.59 6.11 -7.23
CA ILE A 138 9.22 5.15 -6.30
C ILE A 138 10.45 5.76 -5.59
N GLU A 139 11.21 6.59 -6.27
CA GLU A 139 12.38 7.27 -5.72
C GLU A 139 11.99 8.21 -4.57
N VAL A 140 10.92 8.99 -4.75
CA VAL A 140 10.41 9.91 -3.71
C VAL A 140 9.90 9.11 -2.52
N LEU A 141 9.12 8.05 -2.76
CA LEU A 141 8.62 7.18 -1.70
C LEU A 141 9.76 6.52 -0.92
N THR A 142 10.77 5.99 -1.61
CA THR A 142 11.95 5.35 -0.99
C THR A 142 12.76 6.35 -0.17
N ARG A 143 12.98 7.57 -0.68
CA ARG A 143 13.69 8.63 0.07
C ARG A 143 12.96 9.00 1.35
N ILE A 144 11.63 9.13 1.31
CA ILE A 144 10.84 9.42 2.51
C ILE A 144 10.86 8.22 3.47
N ALA A 145 10.69 6.99 2.98
CA ALA A 145 10.76 5.79 3.81
C ALA A 145 12.12 5.66 4.52
N THR A 146 13.22 5.94 3.81
CA THR A 146 14.56 5.99 4.39
C THR A 146 14.64 7.09 5.47
N ALA A 147 14.13 8.29 5.21
CA ALA A 147 14.15 9.37 6.18
C ALA A 147 13.29 9.06 7.43
N CYS A 148 12.16 8.36 7.28
CA CYS A 148 11.37 7.86 8.41
C CYS A 148 12.17 6.87 9.28
N ARG A 149 12.82 5.87 8.62
CA ARG A 149 13.59 4.84 9.31
C ARG A 149 14.81 5.41 10.02
N ASP A 150 15.53 6.30 9.34
CA ASP A 150 16.80 6.84 9.80
C ASP A 150 16.63 8.17 10.59
N HIS A 151 15.39 8.56 10.89
CA HIS A 151 15.04 9.77 11.62
C HIS A 151 15.70 11.05 11.07
N LEU A 152 15.66 11.22 9.74
CA LEU A 152 16.23 12.38 9.07
C LEU A 152 15.16 13.42 8.79
N LYS A 153 15.46 14.69 9.10
CA LYS A 153 14.55 15.80 8.76
C LYS A 153 14.43 15.95 7.24
N LEU A 154 13.24 16.29 6.81
CA LEU A 154 12.93 16.59 5.42
C LEU A 154 12.50 18.06 5.28
N ARG A 155 12.98 18.71 4.24
CA ARG A 155 12.45 19.98 3.78
C ARG A 155 11.63 19.76 2.53
N LEU A 156 10.37 20.18 2.54
CA LEU A 156 9.46 20.05 1.40
C LEU A 156 8.91 21.41 0.99
N ASN A 157 8.81 21.61 -0.32
CA ASN A 157 7.99 22.66 -0.87
C ASN A 157 6.61 22.07 -1.09
N TYR A 158 5.64 22.55 -0.32
CA TYR A 158 4.29 22.03 -0.28
C TYR A 158 3.32 23.06 -0.84
N ARG A 159 2.50 22.64 -1.80
CA ARG A 159 1.40 23.46 -2.28
C ARG A 159 0.16 23.12 -1.46
N ASP A 160 -0.33 24.10 -0.71
CA ASP A 160 -1.57 23.93 0.02
C ASP A 160 -2.78 23.87 -0.97
N ARG A 161 -3.95 23.72 -0.40
CA ARG A 161 -5.17 23.60 -1.20
C ARG A 161 -5.55 24.91 -1.90
N ALA A 162 -5.24 26.05 -1.30
CA ALA A 162 -5.46 27.37 -1.88
C ALA A 162 -4.48 27.70 -3.00
N GLY A 163 -3.52 26.78 -3.27
CA GLY A 163 -2.50 26.96 -4.30
C GLY A 163 -1.23 27.63 -3.79
N ASN A 164 -1.16 28.04 -2.50
CA ASN A 164 -0.01 28.72 -1.93
C ASN A 164 1.15 27.76 -1.76
N ALA A 165 2.32 28.13 -2.27
CA ALA A 165 3.54 27.37 -2.06
C ALA A 165 4.17 27.74 -0.70
N THR A 166 4.44 26.73 0.14
CA THR A 166 5.06 26.91 1.46
C THR A 166 6.24 25.96 1.60
N ALA A 167 7.36 26.47 2.12
CA ALA A 167 8.47 25.60 2.52
C ALA A 167 8.22 25.10 3.94
N ARG A 168 8.34 23.77 4.13
CA ARG A 168 8.13 23.10 5.42
C ARG A 168 9.35 22.28 5.79
N THR A 169 9.73 22.33 7.05
CA THR A 169 10.68 21.39 7.63
C THR A 169 9.91 20.43 8.51
N VAL A 170 10.01 19.14 8.21
CA VAL A 170 9.23 18.11 8.90
C VAL A 170 10.11 16.98 9.41
N GLU A 171 9.68 16.36 10.50
CA GLU A 171 10.23 15.15 11.06
C GLU A 171 9.30 13.98 10.63
N PRO A 172 9.68 13.19 9.62
CA PRO A 172 8.79 12.20 9.03
C PRO A 172 8.60 11.01 9.96
N LEU A 173 7.36 10.52 10.06
CA LEU A 173 7.01 9.35 10.86
C LEU A 173 6.69 8.15 9.99
N ARG A 174 5.68 8.27 9.11
CA ARG A 174 5.18 7.17 8.28
C ARG A 174 4.57 7.66 6.98
N LEU A 175 4.62 6.76 5.98
CA LEU A 175 3.80 6.86 4.77
C LEU A 175 2.49 6.07 4.97
N ALA A 176 1.40 6.64 4.51
CA ALA A 176 0.10 5.98 4.46
C ALA A 176 -0.45 6.01 3.04
N HIS A 177 -1.08 4.91 2.61
CA HIS A 177 -1.72 4.78 1.30
C HIS A 177 -3.20 4.41 1.48
N THR A 178 -4.08 5.15 0.85
CA THR A 178 -5.54 5.01 1.02
C THR A 178 -6.22 4.30 -0.15
N GLY A 179 -5.44 3.56 -0.96
CA GLY A 179 -5.93 2.97 -2.21
C GLY A 179 -5.77 3.89 -3.43
N HIS A 180 -5.85 5.21 -3.23
CA HIS A 180 -5.76 6.20 -4.33
C HIS A 180 -4.69 7.26 -4.10
N LEU A 181 -4.39 7.60 -2.85
CA LEU A 181 -3.51 8.70 -2.49
C LEU A 181 -2.48 8.27 -1.46
N TRP A 182 -1.29 8.83 -1.60
CA TRP A 182 -0.21 8.72 -0.64
C TRP A 182 -0.17 9.93 0.27
N TYR A 183 0.03 9.68 1.56
CA TYR A 183 0.18 10.67 2.62
C TYR A 183 1.46 10.45 3.38
N LEU A 184 2.13 11.53 3.73
CA LEU A 184 3.22 11.53 4.71
C LEU A 184 2.66 12.05 6.03
N VAL A 185 2.77 11.27 7.10
CA VAL A 185 2.53 11.71 8.47
C VAL A 185 3.86 12.19 9.04
N ALA A 186 3.90 13.43 9.50
CA ALA A 186 5.12 14.05 10.00
C ALA A 186 4.81 15.12 11.05
N TRP A 187 5.76 15.38 11.92
CA TRP A 187 5.77 16.54 12.79
C TRP A 187 6.21 17.77 11.99
N ASP A 188 5.36 18.77 11.90
CA ASP A 188 5.67 20.06 11.25
C ASP A 188 6.40 20.94 12.27
N ALA A 189 7.70 21.14 12.09
CA ALA A 189 8.54 21.90 13.01
C ALA A 189 8.11 23.39 13.13
N GLN A 190 7.46 23.96 12.10
CA GLN A 190 7.01 25.36 12.11
C GLN A 190 5.67 25.54 12.81
N ARG A 191 4.86 24.49 12.85
CA ARG A 191 3.55 24.49 13.49
C ARG A 191 3.55 23.84 14.87
N ALA A 192 4.65 23.15 15.21
CA ALA A 192 4.78 22.35 16.43
C ALA A 192 3.61 21.37 16.62
N ASP A 193 3.25 20.66 15.53
CA ASP A 193 2.08 19.77 15.51
C ASP A 193 2.26 18.64 14.52
N TRP A 194 1.56 17.50 14.75
CA TRP A 194 1.47 16.39 13.82
C TRP A 194 0.57 16.74 12.64
N ARG A 195 1.05 16.47 11.43
CA ARG A 195 0.31 16.78 10.20
C ARG A 195 0.42 15.68 9.17
N THR A 196 -0.59 15.62 8.31
CA THR A 196 -0.58 14.82 7.09
C THR A 196 -0.29 15.71 5.89
N PHE A 197 0.63 15.27 5.04
CA PHE A 197 0.97 15.93 3.78
C PHE A 197 0.62 15.01 2.61
N ARG A 198 -0.23 15.44 1.72
CA ARG A 198 -0.53 14.72 0.48
C ARG A 198 0.70 14.72 -0.42
N MET A 199 1.09 13.55 -0.88
CA MET A 199 2.33 13.40 -1.65
C MET A 199 2.26 14.06 -3.03
N ASP A 200 1.09 14.09 -3.67
CA ASP A 200 0.85 14.76 -4.94
C ASP A 200 0.98 16.30 -4.89
N ARG A 201 0.96 16.87 -3.68
CA ARG A 201 1.13 18.31 -3.44
C ARG A 201 2.57 18.69 -3.05
N ILE A 202 3.45 17.72 -2.90
CA ILE A 202 4.88 17.96 -2.65
C ILE A 202 5.56 18.23 -3.99
N GLN A 203 5.98 19.48 -4.21
CA GLN A 203 6.63 19.89 -5.44
C GLN A 203 8.12 19.52 -5.46
N ARG A 204 8.77 19.64 -4.32
CA ARG A 204 10.19 19.34 -4.16
C ARG A 204 10.46 18.78 -2.77
N LEU A 205 11.22 17.69 -2.73
CA LEU A 205 11.69 17.05 -1.53
C LEU A 205 13.21 17.17 -1.44
N VAL A 206 13.70 17.74 -0.33
CA VAL A 206 15.13 17.85 -0.04
C VAL A 206 15.37 17.25 1.33
N SER A 207 16.28 16.27 1.42
CA SER A 207 16.77 15.81 2.72
C SER A 207 17.65 16.91 3.32
N THR A 208 17.40 17.27 4.58
CA THR A 208 18.19 18.30 5.28
C THR A 208 19.38 17.72 6.06
N GLY A 209 19.48 16.40 6.12
CA GLY A 209 20.62 15.72 6.74
C GLY A 209 20.60 15.57 8.26
N PRO A 210 20.20 16.56 9.09
CA PRO A 210 20.26 16.37 10.53
C PRO A 210 19.25 15.33 11.01
N HIS A 211 19.71 14.48 11.94
CA HIS A 211 18.85 13.57 12.67
C HIS A 211 17.95 14.34 13.65
N PHE A 212 16.79 13.76 13.95
CA PHE A 212 15.91 14.22 15.00
C PHE A 212 15.66 13.10 16.02
N ALA A 213 15.41 13.48 17.27
CA ALA A 213 14.99 12.52 18.28
C ALA A 213 13.57 12.04 17.97
N PRO A 214 13.31 10.72 17.94
CA PRO A 214 11.97 10.18 17.69
C PRO A 214 10.95 10.77 18.65
N ARG A 215 9.80 11.18 18.11
CA ARG A 215 8.65 11.65 18.91
C ARG A 215 7.64 10.55 19.03
N GLU A 216 7.10 10.37 20.21
CA GLU A 216 5.98 9.50 20.43
C GLU A 216 4.73 10.09 19.73
N PHE A 217 4.07 9.27 18.92
CA PHE A 217 2.86 9.68 18.23
C PHE A 217 1.64 9.39 19.13
N PRO A 218 0.76 10.36 19.37
CA PRO A 218 -0.39 10.18 20.25
C PRO A 218 -1.49 9.37 19.53
N GLY A 219 -1.52 8.06 19.73
CA GLY A 219 -2.58 7.17 19.26
C GLY A 219 -2.26 6.43 17.96
N ASP A 220 -3.30 6.08 17.21
CA ASP A 220 -3.19 5.28 15.98
C ASP A 220 -3.00 6.15 14.74
N VAL A 221 -1.95 5.86 13.96
CA VAL A 221 -1.61 6.62 12.73
C VAL A 221 -2.67 6.49 11.65
N ALA A 222 -3.31 5.32 11.51
CA ALA A 222 -4.33 5.11 10.48
C ALA A 222 -5.59 5.93 10.80
N GLN A 223 -6.00 5.96 12.07
CA GLN A 223 -7.10 6.83 12.51
C GLN A 223 -6.77 8.30 12.35
N PHE A 224 -5.53 8.71 12.63
CA PHE A 224 -5.10 10.09 12.43
C PHE A 224 -5.17 10.50 10.96
N VAL A 225 -4.69 9.64 10.06
CA VAL A 225 -4.79 9.88 8.61
C VAL A 225 -6.25 9.97 8.18
N ALA A 226 -7.10 9.03 8.61
CA ALA A 226 -8.53 9.06 8.31
C ALA A 226 -9.19 10.35 8.80
N ARG A 227 -8.94 10.77 10.06
CA ARG A 227 -9.41 12.04 10.59
C ARG A 227 -8.87 13.24 9.81
N SER A 228 -7.58 13.22 9.47
CA SER A 228 -6.96 14.30 8.68
C SER A 228 -7.56 14.42 7.29
N MET A 229 -7.98 13.31 6.68
CA MET A 229 -8.68 13.34 5.40
C MET A 229 -10.04 14.01 5.51
N THR A 230 -10.70 13.91 6.65
CA THR A 230 -12.03 14.49 6.90
C THR A 230 -11.96 15.87 7.53
N GLN A 231 -10.93 16.16 8.32
CA GLN A 231 -10.71 17.45 9.00
C GLN A 231 -9.91 18.46 8.18
N VAL A 232 -9.13 18.01 7.16
CA VAL A 232 -8.54 18.96 6.20
C VAL A 232 -9.69 19.73 5.55
N PRO A 233 -9.58 21.05 5.37
CA PRO A 233 -10.66 21.84 4.80
C PRO A 233 -10.92 21.42 3.35
N TYR A 234 -11.69 20.38 3.15
CA TYR A 234 -12.30 20.12 1.86
C TYR A 234 -13.15 21.35 1.48
N ARG A 235 -13.22 21.65 0.21
CA ARG A 235 -14.06 22.74 -0.30
C ARG A 235 -15.51 22.50 0.09
N TYR A 236 -15.92 21.24 0.10
CA TYR A 236 -17.24 20.79 0.47
C TYR A 236 -17.13 19.82 1.64
N ARG A 237 -17.81 20.10 2.74
CA ARG A 237 -17.88 19.24 3.92
C ARG A 237 -19.32 18.99 4.27
N MET A 238 -19.57 17.87 4.88
CA MET A 238 -20.91 17.50 5.29
C MET A 238 -20.84 16.59 6.52
N ARG A 239 -21.74 16.81 7.45
CA ARG A 239 -22.04 15.89 8.54
C ARG A 239 -23.40 15.27 8.30
N LEU A 240 -23.42 13.95 8.31
CA LEU A 240 -24.61 13.15 8.09
C LEU A 240 -24.93 12.39 9.36
N ARG A 241 -26.20 12.28 9.67
CA ARG A 241 -26.71 11.23 10.54
C ARG A 241 -27.06 10.05 9.67
N LEU A 242 -26.59 8.87 10.04
CA LEU A 242 -26.87 7.62 9.35
C LEU A 242 -27.71 6.73 10.24
N GLU A 243 -28.66 6.01 9.66
CA GLU A 243 -29.38 4.94 10.31
C GLU A 243 -28.55 3.67 10.29
N GLY A 244 -28.32 3.08 11.46
CA GLY A 244 -27.50 1.90 11.69
C GLY A 244 -26.39 2.11 12.71
N SER A 245 -25.99 1.03 13.37
CA SER A 245 -24.94 1.09 14.37
C SER A 245 -23.58 1.41 13.72
N ALA A 246 -22.72 2.15 14.42
CA ALA A 246 -21.37 2.47 13.94
C ALA A 246 -20.55 1.20 13.70
N GLY A 247 -20.75 0.14 14.48
CA GLY A 247 -20.05 -1.14 14.36
C GLY A 247 -20.41 -1.92 13.09
N GLU A 248 -21.63 -1.78 12.58
CA GLU A 248 -22.05 -2.39 11.31
C GLU A 248 -21.63 -1.55 10.12
N LEU A 249 -21.83 -0.23 10.20
CA LEU A 249 -21.54 0.67 9.11
C LEU A 249 -20.03 0.81 8.84
N VAL A 250 -19.17 0.69 9.86
CA VAL A 250 -17.69 0.72 9.69
C VAL A 250 -17.18 -0.43 8.81
N LYS A 251 -17.91 -1.54 8.74
CA LYS A 251 -17.56 -2.69 7.87
C LYS A 251 -17.92 -2.45 6.40
N ARG A 252 -18.89 -1.57 6.15
CA ARG A 252 -19.43 -1.29 4.80
C ARG A 252 -18.87 0.00 4.23
N ILE A 253 -18.60 0.99 5.07
CA ILE A 253 -18.14 2.31 4.66
C ILE A 253 -16.61 2.31 4.66
N PRO A 254 -15.96 2.51 3.50
CA PRO A 254 -14.52 2.62 3.45
C PRO A 254 -14.00 3.76 4.34
N SER A 255 -12.90 3.55 5.03
CA SER A 255 -12.31 4.54 5.96
C SER A 255 -11.94 5.88 5.31
N TRP A 256 -11.79 5.92 3.98
CA TRP A 256 -11.54 7.15 3.23
C TRP A 256 -12.81 7.98 2.97
N CYS A 257 -14.02 7.40 3.15
CA CYS A 257 -15.27 8.14 2.99
C CYS A 257 -15.51 9.15 4.11
N GLY A 258 -14.97 8.90 5.32
CA GLY A 258 -15.22 9.79 6.43
C GLY A 258 -14.91 9.18 7.79
N VAL A 259 -15.21 9.93 8.83
CA VAL A 259 -15.14 9.46 10.23
C VAL A 259 -16.54 9.19 10.74
N LEU A 260 -16.75 7.94 11.18
CA LEU A 260 -17.97 7.51 11.85
C LEU A 260 -17.80 7.70 13.36
N GLU A 261 -18.80 8.31 13.98
CA GLU A 261 -18.90 8.45 15.43
C GLU A 261 -20.27 7.95 15.87
N ALA A 262 -20.31 7.02 16.82
CA ALA A 262 -21.58 6.51 17.34
C ALA A 262 -22.36 7.65 18.03
N LEU A 263 -23.67 7.75 17.75
CA LEU A 263 -24.60 8.59 18.48
C LEU A 263 -25.33 7.76 19.54
N ASP A 264 -25.84 6.61 19.11
CA ASP A 264 -26.54 5.63 19.93
C ASP A 264 -26.38 4.23 19.29
N ASP A 265 -27.09 3.22 19.82
CA ASP A 265 -27.01 1.84 19.32
C ASP A 265 -27.59 1.67 17.90
N ALA A 266 -28.43 2.59 17.44
CA ALA A 266 -29.15 2.52 16.17
C ALA A 266 -28.75 3.61 15.17
N SER A 267 -27.93 4.58 15.57
CA SER A 267 -27.53 5.69 14.70
C SER A 267 -26.10 6.14 14.95
N CYS A 268 -25.49 6.70 13.91
CA CYS A 268 -24.15 7.29 14.01
C CYS A 268 -24.04 8.56 13.17
N THR A 269 -23.02 9.36 13.40
CA THR A 269 -22.66 10.48 12.53
C THR A 269 -21.51 10.10 11.63
N LEU A 270 -21.58 10.52 10.37
CA LEU A 270 -20.47 10.49 9.43
C LEU A 270 -20.04 11.92 9.09
N SER A 271 -18.81 12.24 9.42
CA SER A 271 -18.16 13.47 8.94
C SER A 271 -17.40 13.17 7.67
N THR A 272 -17.82 13.76 6.55
CA THR A 272 -17.23 13.53 5.22
C THR A 272 -16.87 14.82 4.51
N GLY A 273 -16.08 14.76 3.45
CA GLY A 273 -15.73 15.92 2.65
C GLY A 273 -15.03 15.55 1.33
N ALA A 274 -15.11 16.45 0.37
CA ALA A 274 -14.46 16.32 -0.94
C ALA A 274 -14.11 17.68 -1.54
N ASP A 275 -13.26 17.65 -2.59
CA ASP A 275 -12.84 18.86 -3.32
C ASP A 275 -13.83 19.23 -4.44
N SER A 276 -14.72 18.30 -4.83
CA SER A 276 -15.85 18.58 -5.72
C SER A 276 -17.13 18.05 -5.10
N ILE A 277 -18.24 18.71 -5.46
CA ILE A 277 -19.57 18.34 -4.97
C ILE A 277 -20.01 16.99 -5.55
N GLU A 278 -19.56 16.65 -6.76
CA GLU A 278 -19.86 15.38 -7.42
C GLU A 278 -19.21 14.20 -6.68
N VAL A 279 -17.94 14.38 -6.25
CA VAL A 279 -17.23 13.37 -5.47
C VAL A 279 -17.90 13.20 -4.09
N LEU A 280 -18.30 14.31 -3.46
CA LEU A 280 -19.01 14.27 -2.19
C LEU A 280 -20.36 13.51 -2.33
N ALA A 281 -21.12 13.82 -3.37
CA ALA A 281 -22.38 13.12 -3.66
C ALA A 281 -22.15 11.62 -3.90
N ALA A 282 -21.13 11.25 -4.69
CA ALA A 282 -20.79 9.85 -4.93
C ALA A 282 -20.41 9.13 -3.63
N GLN A 283 -19.63 9.76 -2.74
CA GLN A 283 -19.29 9.19 -1.43
C GLN A 283 -20.55 8.92 -0.59
N VAL A 284 -21.48 9.88 -0.55
CA VAL A 284 -22.73 9.74 0.20
C VAL A 284 -23.59 8.61 -0.36
N VAL A 285 -23.70 8.47 -1.68
CA VAL A 285 -24.43 7.36 -2.33
C VAL A 285 -23.78 6.01 -2.04
N LEU A 286 -22.45 5.92 -2.02
CA LEU A 286 -21.72 4.68 -1.74
C LEU A 286 -21.92 4.17 -0.30
N ILE A 287 -22.36 5.00 0.63
CA ILE A 287 -22.68 4.60 2.01
C ILE A 287 -23.78 3.53 2.04
N GLY A 288 -24.76 3.62 1.14
CA GLY A 288 -25.84 2.65 1.01
C GLY A 288 -26.71 2.51 2.28
N ALA A 289 -26.82 3.58 3.06
CA ALA A 289 -27.71 3.69 4.24
C ALA A 289 -28.55 4.96 4.12
N GLU A 290 -29.70 4.98 4.79
CA GLU A 290 -30.50 6.19 4.91
C GLU A 290 -29.76 7.24 5.73
N PHE A 291 -29.86 8.49 5.31
CA PHE A 291 -29.11 9.57 5.92
C PHE A 291 -29.87 10.88 6.01
N GLU A 292 -29.51 11.68 7.00
CA GLU A 292 -29.96 13.05 7.18
C GLU A 292 -28.78 14.00 7.21
N ILE A 293 -28.87 15.14 6.52
CA ILE A 293 -27.85 16.18 6.52
C ILE A 293 -28.00 17.02 7.78
N LEU A 294 -27.00 16.96 8.67
CA LEU A 294 -27.00 17.69 9.94
C LEU A 294 -26.51 19.13 9.79
N ASP A 295 -25.48 19.33 8.93
CA ASP A 295 -24.92 20.65 8.66
C ASP A 295 -24.64 20.84 7.16
N SER A 296 -24.16 22.04 6.78
CA SER A 296 -23.82 22.36 5.37
C SER A 296 -25.05 22.33 4.45
N ARG A 297 -26.18 22.85 4.94
CA ARG A 297 -27.44 22.93 4.18
C ARG A 297 -27.29 23.74 2.90
N GLU A 298 -26.30 24.61 2.80
CA GLU A 298 -25.94 25.35 1.58
C GLU A 298 -25.56 24.46 0.41
N LEU A 299 -25.15 23.21 0.66
CA LEU A 299 -24.81 22.23 -0.38
C LEU A 299 -26.03 21.51 -0.97
N VAL A 300 -27.18 21.56 -0.28
CA VAL A 300 -28.42 20.85 -0.69
C VAL A 300 -28.88 21.23 -2.10
N PRO A 301 -28.83 22.50 -2.54
CA PRO A 301 -29.22 22.85 -3.92
C PRO A 301 -28.35 22.18 -4.98
N ASP A 302 -27.03 22.06 -4.74
CA ASP A 302 -26.11 21.45 -5.69
C ASP A 302 -26.24 19.92 -5.71
N LEU A 303 -26.48 19.30 -4.55
CA LEU A 303 -26.80 17.86 -4.46
C LEU A 303 -28.12 17.55 -5.19
N ARG A 304 -29.14 18.39 -5.06
CA ARG A 304 -30.38 18.24 -5.82
C ARG A 304 -30.18 18.31 -7.32
N LYS A 305 -29.35 19.23 -7.82
CA LYS A 305 -29.00 19.28 -9.25
C LYS A 305 -28.38 17.98 -9.76
N ILE A 306 -27.53 17.34 -8.92
CA ILE A 306 -26.93 16.05 -9.25
C ILE A 306 -27.99 14.96 -9.27
N ALA A 307 -28.85 14.89 -8.26
CA ALA A 307 -29.93 13.93 -8.19
C ALA A 307 -30.92 14.10 -9.37
N ASP A 308 -31.30 15.33 -9.73
CA ASP A 308 -32.15 15.63 -10.87
C ASP A 308 -31.52 15.22 -12.20
N ARG A 309 -30.17 15.35 -12.33
CA ARG A 309 -29.44 14.90 -13.52
C ARG A 309 -29.51 13.39 -13.65
N LEU A 310 -29.27 12.65 -12.56
CA LEU A 310 -29.39 11.19 -12.52
C LEU A 310 -30.83 10.74 -12.82
N TYR A 311 -31.80 11.35 -12.21
CA TYR A 311 -33.22 11.05 -12.43
C TYR A 311 -33.66 11.26 -13.89
N ARG A 312 -33.19 12.33 -14.54
CA ARG A 312 -33.47 12.55 -15.98
C ARG A 312 -32.77 11.54 -16.90
N ALA A 313 -31.62 11.05 -16.51
CA ALA A 313 -30.87 10.08 -17.30
C ALA A 313 -31.43 8.65 -17.22
N THR A 314 -32.29 8.37 -16.23
CA THR A 314 -32.91 7.05 -16.02
C THR A 314 -34.38 6.99 -16.47
N ARG A 315 -34.90 8.06 -17.06
CA ARG A 315 -36.19 8.13 -17.79
C ARG A 315 -35.93 7.88 -19.27
#